data_381eeabdf5dddad1f838cebad1e5631f
#
_entry.id   381eeabdf5dddad1f838cebad1e5631f
#
_cell.length_a   1.000
_cell.length_b   1.000
_cell.length_c   1.000
_cell.angle_alpha   90.00
_cell.angle_beta   90.00
_cell.angle_gamma   90.00
#
_symmetry.space_group_name_H-M   'P 1'
#
loop_
_entity.id
_entity.type
_entity.pdbx_description
1 polymer ?
#
loop_
_entity_poly.entity_id
_entity_poly.type
_entity_poly.pdbx_seq_one_letter_code
_entity_poly.pdbx_strand_id
1 'polypeptide(L)'
;MSEVKEKTGLEKPEEKTQGKKNALQAVKFALFSCSAGIIQLGSFTLMSEVIVKTDFIQNLMANHETFAKIMENEYGPMYLIALILSVLWNFTINRKFTFKSAANIPIAMLKVFGYYLVFTPLSTVIGNYCTAKFASVSGIDYIVLGVTMLCNMITEFLFCKFVVYRNQEDTAVKKEKKN
;
A
#
# COMPACT_ATOMS: atom_id res chain seq x y z
N MET A 1 29.67 45.70 20.13
CA MET A 1 28.48 45.33 20.93
C MET A 1 27.58 44.53 20.03
N SER A 2 27.80 43.22 20.01
CA SER A 2 27.17 42.28 19.11
C SER A 2 25.98 41.59 19.83
N GLU A 3 24.77 41.88 19.38
CA GLU A 3 23.57 41.19 19.86
C GLU A 3 23.56 39.75 19.39
N VAL A 4 23.77 38.83 20.34
CA VAL A 4 23.48 37.40 20.19
C VAL A 4 21.96 37.24 20.24
N LYS A 5 21.33 37.02 19.09
CA LYS A 5 19.93 36.58 19.04
C LYS A 5 19.86 35.11 19.48
N GLU A 6 19.53 34.89 20.72
CA GLU A 6 19.13 33.64 21.31
C GLU A 6 17.89 33.08 20.57
N LYS A 7 18.07 32.02 19.78
CA LYS A 7 16.94 31.28 19.17
C LYS A 7 16.26 30.45 20.24
N THR A 8 15.36 31.04 20.99
CA THR A 8 14.47 30.37 21.91
C THR A 8 13.53 29.47 21.12
N GLY A 9 13.66 28.15 21.31
CA GLY A 9 12.85 27.11 20.65
C GLY A 9 11.41 27.04 21.15
N LEU A 10 10.60 28.02 20.78
CA LEU A 10 9.14 27.98 20.89
C LEU A 10 8.58 27.55 19.53
N GLU A 11 8.47 26.22 19.33
CA GLU A 11 7.64 25.69 18.26
C GLU A 11 6.23 26.25 18.38
N LYS A 12 5.75 26.91 17.31
CA LYS A 12 4.42 27.52 17.28
C LYS A 12 3.35 26.45 17.52
N PRO A 13 2.25 26.76 18.24
CA PRO A 13 1.17 25.80 18.53
C PRO A 13 0.57 25.12 17.28
N GLU A 14 0.57 25.82 16.15
CA GLU A 14 0.11 25.29 14.86
C GLU A 14 1.02 24.17 14.32
N GLU A 15 2.33 24.26 14.51
CA GLU A 15 3.31 23.27 14.04
C GLU A 15 3.20 21.96 14.83
N LYS A 16 3.00 22.05 16.15
CA LYS A 16 2.71 20.87 17.02
C LYS A 16 1.40 20.17 16.65
N THR A 17 0.37 20.95 16.30
CA THR A 17 -0.93 20.41 15.90
C THR A 17 -0.84 19.70 14.55
N GLN A 18 -0.10 20.26 13.59
CA GLN A 18 0.14 19.65 12.29
C GLN A 18 1.00 18.40 12.39
N GLY A 19 2.02 18.37 13.25
CA GLY A 19 2.84 17.20 13.53
C GLY A 19 2.01 16.02 14.06
N LYS A 20 1.13 16.26 15.04
CA LYS A 20 0.20 15.24 15.57
C LYS A 20 -0.76 14.72 14.50
N LYS A 21 -1.29 15.59 13.64
CA LYS A 21 -2.15 15.18 12.53
C LYS A 21 -1.41 14.26 11.56
N ASN A 22 -0.19 14.63 11.18
CA ASN A 22 0.64 13.83 10.28
C ASN A 22 0.98 12.45 10.85
N ALA A 23 1.34 12.40 12.14
CA ALA A 23 1.60 11.14 12.84
C ALA A 23 0.36 10.25 12.88
N LEU A 24 -0.82 10.81 13.19
CA LEU A 24 -2.07 10.06 13.19
C LEU A 24 -2.44 9.54 11.80
N GLN A 25 -2.20 10.34 10.75
CA GLN A 25 -2.39 9.88 9.36
C GLN A 25 -1.47 8.71 9.02
N ALA A 26 -0.18 8.77 9.42
CA ALA A 26 0.78 7.69 9.18
C ALA A 26 0.36 6.39 9.89
N VAL A 27 -0.06 6.49 11.16
CA VAL A 27 -0.56 5.32 11.91
C VAL A 27 -1.80 4.72 11.25
N LYS A 28 -2.79 5.55 10.87
CA LYS A 28 -3.97 5.07 10.15
C LYS A 28 -3.61 4.40 8.82
N PHE A 29 -2.71 5.02 8.07
CA PHE A 29 -2.23 4.46 6.81
C PHE A 29 -1.62 3.07 7.01
N ALA A 30 -0.74 2.92 7.99
CA ALA A 30 -0.11 1.64 8.31
C ALA A 30 -1.14 0.57 8.71
N LEU A 31 -2.09 0.90 9.60
CA LEU A 31 -3.14 -0.03 10.04
C LEU A 31 -4.03 -0.47 8.87
N PHE A 32 -4.43 0.45 8.00
CA PHE A 32 -5.26 0.12 6.84
C PHE A 32 -4.48 -0.66 5.78
N SER A 33 -3.20 -0.39 5.60
CA SER A 33 -2.33 -1.18 4.71
C SER A 33 -2.15 -2.62 5.24
N CYS A 34 -2.00 -2.80 6.56
CA CYS A 34 -2.01 -4.13 7.17
C CYS A 34 -3.36 -4.86 6.94
N SER A 35 -4.49 -4.15 7.05
CA SER A 35 -5.81 -4.76 6.78
C SER A 35 -5.97 -5.22 5.34
N ALA A 36 -5.34 -4.53 4.39
CA ALA A 36 -5.33 -4.95 2.98
C ALA A 36 -4.60 -6.28 2.77
N GLY A 37 -3.54 -6.55 3.54
CA GLY A 37 -2.87 -7.85 3.57
C GLY A 37 -3.80 -8.97 4.05
N ILE A 38 -4.63 -8.70 5.06
CA ILE A 38 -5.65 -9.65 5.54
C ILE A 38 -6.70 -9.91 4.45
N ILE A 39 -7.15 -8.88 3.76
CA ILE A 39 -8.09 -9.01 2.62
C ILE A 39 -7.46 -9.84 1.50
N GLN A 40 -6.19 -9.59 1.16
CA GLN A 40 -5.50 -10.37 0.14
C GLN A 40 -5.40 -11.84 0.50
N LEU A 41 -4.96 -12.15 1.72
CA LEU A 41 -4.83 -13.52 2.19
C LEU A 41 -6.20 -14.23 2.24
N GLY A 42 -7.20 -13.58 2.83
CA GLY A 42 -8.55 -14.13 2.93
C GLY A 42 -9.19 -14.35 1.55
N SER A 43 -9.05 -13.40 0.63
CA SER A 43 -9.56 -13.53 -0.74
C SER A 43 -8.83 -14.63 -1.51
N PHE A 44 -7.51 -14.73 -1.39
CA PHE A 44 -6.72 -15.78 -2.01
C PHE A 44 -7.15 -17.17 -1.51
N THR A 45 -7.26 -17.34 -0.18
CA THR A 45 -7.71 -18.58 0.43
C THR A 45 -9.13 -18.95 -0.04
N LEU A 46 -10.06 -17.98 -0.05
CA LEU A 46 -11.43 -18.22 -0.53
C LEU A 46 -11.44 -18.66 -2.00
N MET A 47 -10.66 -18.00 -2.85
CA MET A 47 -10.57 -18.36 -4.28
C MET A 47 -9.99 -19.76 -4.45
N SER A 48 -8.86 -20.06 -3.80
CA SER A 48 -8.14 -21.33 -3.95
C SER A 48 -8.87 -22.51 -3.32
N GLU A 49 -9.44 -22.34 -2.11
CA GLU A 49 -10.01 -23.43 -1.34
C GLU A 49 -11.51 -23.65 -1.61
N VAL A 50 -12.22 -22.64 -2.08
CA VAL A 50 -13.67 -22.75 -2.31
C VAL A 50 -13.99 -22.63 -3.79
N ILE A 51 -13.61 -21.52 -4.45
CA ILE A 51 -14.06 -21.23 -5.82
C ILE A 51 -13.44 -22.22 -6.82
N VAL A 52 -12.13 -22.48 -6.73
CA VAL A 52 -11.44 -23.42 -7.65
C VAL A 52 -11.97 -24.83 -7.50
N LYS A 53 -12.41 -25.23 -6.30
CA LYS A 53 -12.94 -26.57 -6.01
C LYS A 53 -14.41 -26.75 -6.39
N THR A 54 -15.08 -25.72 -6.94
CA THR A 54 -16.46 -25.86 -7.43
C THR A 54 -16.48 -26.75 -8.67
N ASP A 55 -17.55 -27.55 -8.81
CA ASP A 55 -17.75 -28.45 -9.95
C ASP A 55 -17.66 -27.74 -11.29
N PHE A 56 -18.13 -26.48 -11.35
CA PHE A 56 -18.07 -25.65 -12.54
C PHE A 56 -16.62 -25.38 -12.98
N ILE A 57 -15.74 -24.96 -12.06
CA ILE A 57 -14.34 -24.66 -12.37
C ILE A 57 -13.58 -25.96 -12.66
N GLN A 58 -13.82 -27.02 -11.89
CA GLN A 58 -13.20 -28.33 -12.11
C GLN A 58 -13.56 -28.91 -13.51
N ASN A 59 -14.81 -28.81 -13.93
CA ASN A 59 -15.22 -29.19 -15.27
C ASN A 59 -14.57 -28.34 -16.37
N LEU A 60 -14.39 -27.04 -16.16
CA LEU A 60 -13.68 -26.17 -17.09
C LEU A 60 -12.20 -26.56 -17.20
N MET A 61 -11.55 -26.87 -16.09
CA MET A 61 -10.14 -27.32 -16.05
C MET A 61 -10.00 -28.68 -16.74
N ALA A 62 -10.92 -29.60 -16.51
CA ALA A 62 -10.90 -30.94 -17.15
C ALA A 62 -11.06 -30.87 -18.68
N ASN A 63 -11.82 -29.91 -19.19
CA ASN A 63 -12.10 -29.78 -20.62
C ASN A 63 -11.12 -28.85 -21.37
N HIS A 64 -10.29 -28.05 -20.66
CA HIS A 64 -9.40 -27.06 -21.26
C HIS A 64 -8.02 -27.07 -20.59
N GLU A 65 -7.07 -27.80 -21.18
CA GLU A 65 -5.69 -27.96 -20.65
C GLU A 65 -4.97 -26.61 -20.41
N THR A 66 -5.13 -25.64 -21.31
CA THR A 66 -4.55 -24.31 -21.15
C THR A 66 -5.13 -23.58 -19.95
N PHE A 67 -6.45 -23.69 -19.73
CA PHE A 67 -7.11 -23.10 -18.58
C PHE A 67 -6.65 -23.76 -17.28
N ALA A 68 -6.51 -25.09 -17.25
CA ALA A 68 -5.97 -25.81 -16.10
C ALA A 68 -4.57 -25.34 -15.72
N LYS A 69 -3.64 -25.25 -16.68
CA LYS A 69 -2.27 -24.75 -16.46
C LYS A 69 -2.22 -23.32 -15.90
N ILE A 70 -3.15 -22.46 -16.33
CA ILE A 70 -3.23 -21.09 -15.83
C ILE A 70 -3.76 -21.09 -14.40
N MET A 71 -4.75 -21.90 -14.09
CA MET A 71 -5.39 -21.95 -12.77
C MET A 71 -4.53 -22.64 -11.70
N GLU A 72 -3.66 -23.57 -12.09
CA GLU A 72 -2.71 -24.27 -11.21
C GLU A 72 -1.48 -23.44 -10.86
N ASN A 73 -1.25 -22.30 -11.54
CA ASN A 73 -0.12 -21.43 -11.26
C ASN A 73 -0.30 -20.72 -9.92
N GLU A 74 0.69 -20.78 -9.02
CA GLU A 74 0.69 -20.11 -7.70
C GLU A 74 0.40 -18.60 -7.80
N TYR A 75 0.92 -17.94 -8.84
CA TYR A 75 0.70 -16.53 -9.15
C TYR A 75 -0.35 -16.34 -10.25
N GLY A 76 -1.27 -17.30 -10.38
CA GLY A 76 -2.31 -17.29 -11.39
C GLY A 76 -3.48 -16.37 -11.05
N PRO A 77 -4.65 -16.62 -11.69
CA PRO A 77 -5.82 -15.76 -11.56
C PRO A 77 -6.30 -15.53 -10.13
N MET A 78 -6.13 -16.52 -9.24
CA MET A 78 -6.56 -16.43 -7.84
C MET A 78 -5.74 -15.36 -7.10
N TYR A 79 -4.42 -15.39 -7.25
CA TYR A 79 -3.54 -14.39 -6.69
C TYR A 79 -3.82 -13.00 -7.26
N LEU A 80 -4.02 -12.90 -8.58
CA LEU A 80 -4.30 -11.62 -9.25
C LEU A 80 -5.61 -11.00 -8.75
N ILE A 81 -6.68 -11.79 -8.61
CA ILE A 81 -7.96 -11.32 -8.08
C ILE A 81 -7.80 -10.85 -6.63
N ALA A 82 -7.13 -11.64 -5.79
CA ALA A 82 -6.87 -11.29 -4.40
C ALA A 82 -6.04 -9.99 -4.29
N LEU A 83 -5.03 -9.83 -5.14
CA LEU A 83 -4.22 -8.61 -5.23
C LEU A 83 -5.07 -7.40 -5.61
N ILE A 84 -5.89 -7.49 -6.65
CA ILE A 84 -6.79 -6.41 -7.08
C ILE A 84 -7.72 -6.01 -5.94
N LEU A 85 -8.35 -6.97 -5.26
CA LEU A 85 -9.24 -6.71 -4.13
C LEU A 85 -8.52 -6.00 -2.98
N SER A 86 -7.31 -6.42 -2.64
CA SER A 86 -6.51 -5.79 -1.59
C SER A 86 -6.11 -4.36 -1.94
N VAL A 87 -5.71 -4.12 -3.19
CA VAL A 87 -5.35 -2.77 -3.67
C VAL A 87 -6.56 -1.83 -3.65
N LEU A 88 -7.72 -2.29 -4.13
CA LEU A 88 -8.97 -1.52 -4.09
C LEU A 88 -9.39 -1.20 -2.65
N TRP A 89 -9.26 -2.16 -1.75
CA TRP A 89 -9.52 -1.98 -0.33
C TRP A 89 -8.59 -0.94 0.27
N ASN A 90 -7.27 -1.14 0.15
CA ASN A 90 -6.26 -0.23 0.69
C ASN A 90 -6.46 1.20 0.21
N PHE A 91 -6.62 1.37 -1.10
CA PHE A 91 -6.88 2.67 -1.71
C PHE A 91 -8.15 3.34 -1.17
N THR A 92 -9.27 2.60 -1.14
CA THR A 92 -10.57 3.13 -0.74
C THR A 92 -10.58 3.57 0.72
N ILE A 93 -10.07 2.72 1.61
CA ILE A 93 -10.01 2.99 3.05
C ILE A 93 -9.07 4.15 3.35
N ASN A 94 -7.88 4.15 2.79
CA ASN A 94 -6.92 5.24 3.01
C ASN A 94 -7.43 6.58 2.44
N ARG A 95 -8.01 6.57 1.24
CA ARG A 95 -8.63 7.78 0.68
C ARG A 95 -9.72 8.34 1.59
N LYS A 96 -10.61 7.48 2.11
CA LYS A 96 -11.78 7.89 2.91
C LYS A 96 -11.40 8.29 4.34
N PHE A 97 -10.58 7.50 5.02
CA PHE A 97 -10.36 7.64 6.47
C PHE A 97 -9.02 8.26 6.85
N THR A 98 -7.96 8.04 6.06
CA THR A 98 -6.64 8.61 6.32
C THR A 98 -6.55 10.02 5.77
N PHE A 99 -6.82 10.19 4.48
CA PHE A 99 -6.68 11.47 3.79
C PHE A 99 -7.98 12.27 3.67
N LYS A 100 -9.14 11.63 3.89
CA LYS A 100 -10.48 12.22 3.77
C LYS A 100 -10.65 13.03 2.50
N SER A 101 -10.20 12.45 1.38
CA SER A 101 -10.05 13.14 0.10
C SER A 101 -11.24 12.90 -0.82
N ALA A 102 -11.73 13.99 -1.44
CA ALA A 102 -12.69 13.94 -2.54
C ALA A 102 -12.03 13.87 -3.93
N ALA A 103 -10.72 13.58 -4.00
CA ALA A 103 -9.98 13.45 -5.25
C ALA A 103 -10.62 12.44 -6.21
N ASN A 104 -10.45 12.70 -7.52
CA ASN A 104 -10.91 11.81 -8.59
C ASN A 104 -10.24 10.43 -8.45
N ILE A 105 -11.04 9.37 -8.35
CA ILE A 105 -10.58 8.00 -8.07
C ILE A 105 -9.65 7.48 -9.17
N PRO A 106 -10.01 7.49 -10.47
CA PRO A 106 -9.13 7.02 -11.54
C PRO A 106 -7.77 7.71 -11.57
N ILE A 107 -7.75 9.03 -11.42
CA ILE A 107 -6.50 9.82 -11.43
C ILE A 107 -5.63 9.47 -10.22
N ALA A 108 -6.23 9.35 -9.04
CA ALA A 108 -5.52 9.00 -7.83
C ALA A 108 -4.95 7.57 -7.91
N MET A 109 -5.73 6.61 -8.42
CA MET A 109 -5.27 5.22 -8.64
C MET A 109 -4.14 5.16 -9.67
N LEU A 110 -4.23 5.91 -10.78
CA LEU A 110 -3.17 5.95 -11.79
C LEU A 110 -1.84 6.47 -11.20
N LYS A 111 -1.89 7.46 -10.32
CA LYS A 111 -0.70 7.95 -9.61
C LYS A 111 -0.10 6.87 -8.69
N VAL A 112 -0.93 6.17 -7.91
CA VAL A 112 -0.47 5.05 -7.06
C VAL A 112 0.13 3.93 -7.91
N PHE A 113 -0.48 3.59 -9.03
CA PHE A 113 0.06 2.61 -9.97
C PHE A 113 1.43 3.06 -10.52
N GLY A 114 1.57 4.32 -10.91
CA GLY A 114 2.84 4.91 -11.34
C GLY A 114 3.94 4.82 -10.26
N TYR A 115 3.58 4.99 -8.98
CA TYR A 115 4.50 4.77 -7.87
C TYR A 115 5.02 3.32 -7.85
N TYR A 116 4.13 2.33 -7.93
CA TYR A 116 4.54 0.92 -7.91
C TYR A 116 5.34 0.50 -9.13
N LEU A 117 5.10 1.09 -10.32
CA LEU A 117 5.94 0.86 -11.50
C LEU A 117 7.41 1.24 -11.29
N VAL A 118 7.68 2.20 -10.43
CA VAL A 118 9.05 2.64 -10.10
C VAL A 118 9.57 1.89 -8.88
N PHE A 119 8.78 1.84 -7.81
CA PHE A 119 9.21 1.26 -6.54
C PHE A 119 9.51 -0.24 -6.66
N THR A 120 8.65 -1.01 -7.35
CA THR A 120 8.78 -2.47 -7.42
C THR A 120 10.09 -2.92 -8.08
N PRO A 121 10.46 -2.48 -9.29
CA PRO A 121 11.73 -2.89 -9.88
C PRO A 121 12.94 -2.39 -9.09
N LEU A 122 12.88 -1.15 -8.56
CA LEU A 122 13.96 -0.60 -7.77
C LEU A 122 14.20 -1.39 -6.47
N SER A 123 13.14 -1.68 -5.72
CA SER A 123 13.22 -2.47 -4.48
C SER A 123 13.67 -3.90 -4.74
N THR A 124 13.26 -4.50 -5.86
CA THR A 124 13.71 -5.85 -6.26
C THR A 124 15.21 -5.89 -6.54
N VAL A 125 15.73 -4.94 -7.30
CA VAL A 125 17.18 -4.86 -7.61
C VAL A 125 17.98 -4.65 -6.33
N ILE A 126 17.58 -3.70 -5.49
CA ILE A 126 18.28 -3.42 -4.23
C ILE A 126 18.16 -4.61 -3.27
N GLY A 127 16.99 -5.22 -3.15
CA GLY A 127 16.76 -6.39 -2.31
C GLY A 127 17.66 -7.55 -2.70
N ASN A 128 17.68 -7.92 -3.97
CA ASN A 128 18.55 -8.99 -4.49
C ASN A 128 20.02 -8.69 -4.25
N TYR A 129 20.48 -7.45 -4.46
CA TYR A 129 21.85 -7.03 -4.18
C TYR A 129 22.21 -7.19 -2.69
N CYS A 130 21.33 -6.74 -1.79
CA CYS A 130 21.53 -6.85 -0.34
C CYS A 130 21.58 -8.32 0.10
N THR A 131 20.64 -9.14 -0.35
CA THR A 131 20.59 -10.58 -0.05
C THR A 131 21.87 -11.29 -0.52
N ALA A 132 22.33 -11.02 -1.75
CA ALA A 132 23.56 -11.61 -2.28
C ALA A 132 24.81 -11.15 -1.49
N LYS A 133 24.90 -9.86 -1.16
CA LYS A 133 26.04 -9.28 -0.44
C LYS A 133 26.17 -9.81 0.99
N PHE A 134 25.05 -10.06 1.66
CA PHE A 134 24.99 -10.50 3.06
C PHE A 134 24.56 -11.96 3.20
N ALA A 135 24.80 -12.80 2.17
CA ALA A 135 24.37 -14.21 2.13
C ALA A 135 24.90 -15.06 3.30
N SER A 136 25.97 -14.62 3.98
CA SER A 136 26.52 -15.29 5.18
C SER A 136 25.64 -15.10 6.44
N VAL A 137 24.70 -14.17 6.42
CA VAL A 137 23.81 -13.90 7.56
C VAL A 137 22.58 -14.79 7.46
N SER A 138 22.37 -15.64 8.46
CA SER A 138 21.17 -16.49 8.50
C SER A 138 19.88 -15.64 8.56
N GLY A 139 18.94 -15.95 7.68
CA GLY A 139 17.66 -15.23 7.61
C GLY A 139 17.72 -13.85 6.95
N ILE A 140 18.79 -13.54 6.20
CA ILE A 140 18.96 -12.26 5.50
C ILE A 140 17.76 -11.92 4.60
N ASP A 141 17.14 -12.92 3.95
CA ASP A 141 15.99 -12.73 3.08
C ASP A 141 14.80 -12.10 3.83
N TYR A 142 14.53 -12.58 5.05
CA TYR A 142 13.45 -12.03 5.89
C TYR A 142 13.78 -10.63 6.40
N ILE A 143 15.06 -10.36 6.70
CA ILE A 143 15.49 -9.02 7.13
C ILE A 143 15.32 -8.03 5.97
N VAL A 144 15.82 -8.38 4.78
CA VAL A 144 15.71 -7.56 3.58
C VAL A 144 14.23 -7.33 3.21
N LEU A 145 13.40 -8.38 3.28
CA LEU A 145 11.96 -8.29 3.05
C LEU A 145 11.31 -7.30 4.03
N GLY A 146 11.57 -7.47 5.34
CA GLY A 146 11.02 -6.58 6.37
C GLY A 146 11.41 -5.12 6.19
N VAL A 147 12.69 -4.86 5.89
CA VAL A 147 13.19 -3.50 5.61
C VAL A 147 12.52 -2.93 4.35
N THR A 148 12.40 -3.73 3.30
CA THR A 148 11.73 -3.30 2.06
C THR A 148 10.26 -2.96 2.29
N MET A 149 9.54 -3.76 3.10
CA MET A 149 8.15 -3.48 3.46
C MET A 149 8.01 -2.18 4.26
N LEU A 150 8.91 -1.91 5.21
CA LEU A 150 8.92 -0.65 5.97
C LEU A 150 9.23 0.55 5.06
N CYS A 151 10.23 0.42 4.18
CA CYS A 151 10.56 1.45 3.20
C CYS A 151 9.37 1.73 2.27
N ASN A 152 8.71 0.68 1.76
CA ASN A 152 7.51 0.83 0.94
C ASN A 152 6.41 1.59 1.68
N MET A 153 6.10 1.17 2.89
CA MET A 153 5.04 1.80 3.70
C MET A 153 5.30 3.30 3.93
N ILE A 154 6.53 3.67 4.26
CA ILE A 154 6.92 5.07 4.50
C ILE A 154 6.85 5.87 3.20
N THR A 155 7.48 5.38 2.13
CA THR A 155 7.56 6.10 0.85
C THR A 155 6.21 6.17 0.15
N GLU A 156 5.38 5.14 0.22
CA GLU A 156 4.00 5.14 -0.28
C GLU A 156 3.13 6.15 0.48
N PHE A 157 3.23 6.19 1.81
CA PHE A 157 2.53 7.18 2.61
C PHE A 157 2.92 8.61 2.21
N LEU A 158 4.22 8.89 2.08
CA LEU A 158 4.71 10.21 1.67
C LEU A 158 4.25 10.54 0.25
N PHE A 159 4.31 9.58 -0.67
CA PHE A 159 3.85 9.76 -2.03
C PHE A 159 2.33 10.01 -2.09
N CYS A 160 1.54 9.26 -1.36
CA CYS A 160 0.10 9.48 -1.24
C CYS A 160 -0.19 10.88 -0.71
N LYS A 161 0.52 11.30 0.33
CA LYS A 161 0.31 12.60 0.97
C LYS A 161 0.70 13.78 0.07
N PHE A 162 1.89 13.73 -0.54
CA PHE A 162 2.46 14.89 -1.25
C PHE A 162 2.19 14.90 -2.75
N VAL A 163 1.81 13.76 -3.35
CA VAL A 163 1.58 13.65 -4.80
C VAL A 163 0.15 13.27 -5.13
N VAL A 164 -0.37 12.20 -4.52
CA VAL A 164 -1.72 11.70 -4.84
C VAL A 164 -2.79 12.66 -4.31
N TYR A 165 -2.72 12.98 -3.02
CA TYR A 165 -3.72 13.78 -2.30
C TYR A 165 -3.26 15.21 -2.02
N ARG A 166 -2.22 15.68 -2.69
CA ARG A 166 -1.74 17.07 -2.57
C ARG A 166 -2.91 18.04 -2.76
N ASN A 167 -3.11 18.94 -1.80
CA ASN A 167 -4.22 19.92 -1.78
C ASN A 167 -5.64 19.32 -1.79
N GLN A 168 -5.77 18.00 -1.60
CA GLN A 168 -7.04 17.27 -1.59
C GLN A 168 -7.36 16.66 -0.22
N GLU A 169 -6.50 16.87 0.78
CA GLU A 169 -6.74 16.40 2.15
C GLU A 169 -7.95 17.14 2.76
N ASP A 170 -8.78 16.39 3.50
CA ASP A 170 -10.00 16.88 4.18
C ASP A 170 -11.06 17.51 3.25
N THR A 171 -10.91 17.38 1.93
CA THR A 171 -11.88 17.96 0.98
C THR A 171 -13.24 17.25 1.00
N ALA A 172 -13.30 15.97 1.35
CA ALA A 172 -14.54 15.25 1.52
C ALA A 172 -15.38 15.83 2.68
N VAL A 173 -14.72 16.10 3.83
CA VAL A 173 -15.38 16.70 5.01
C VAL A 173 -15.89 18.13 4.74
N LYS A 174 -15.12 18.90 3.96
CA LYS A 174 -15.54 20.26 3.56
C LYS A 174 -16.74 20.23 2.63
N LYS A 175 -16.89 19.20 1.79
CA LYS A 175 -18.01 19.05 0.87
C LYS A 175 -19.29 18.65 1.61
N GLU A 176 -19.21 17.77 2.60
CA GLU A 176 -20.35 17.37 3.44
C GLU A 176 -20.92 18.53 4.27
N LYS A 177 -20.07 19.46 4.73
CA LYS A 177 -20.50 20.64 5.51
C LYS A 177 -21.15 21.75 4.67
N LYS A 178 -21.06 21.69 3.33
CA LYS A 178 -21.67 22.68 2.42
C LYS A 178 -23.02 22.26 1.85
N ASN A 179 -23.38 21.00 2.01
CA ASN A 179 -24.70 20.45 1.68
C ASN A 179 -25.55 20.33 2.94
#